data_2025e5428150b43c2798b5f1ad43cae3
#
_entry.id   2025e5428150b43c2798b5f1ad43cae3
#
_cell.length_a   1.000
_cell.length_b   1.000
_cell.length_c   1.000
_cell.angle_alpha   90.00
_cell.angle_beta   90.00
_cell.angle_gamma   90.00
#
_symmetry.space_group_name_H-M   'P 1'
#
loop_
_entity.id
_entity.type
_entity.pdbx_description
1 polymer ?
#
loop_
_entity_poly.entity_id
_entity_poly.type
_entity_poly.pdbx_seq_one_letter_code
_entity_poly.pdbx_strand_id
1 'polypeptide(L)'
;MKKLFILLFLFITLGTNAQNNKVSGLNARQFHKYWKVESESPDYKVTFQGDTAEILSPKGLTLWRKEKMSGRVTIEYDACVVVEKEGDRLSDLNCFWMASDPKHPDNIWKREKWRSGIFLNCYSLQLYYMGYGGNYNSTTRFRRYDGNEAGITDPKVRPAILKEYTDTEHLLKANHWYHIKITNENNRVSYYIDGKRLVDFRDAEPLTEGWFGFRTTLSRTRITNFRYECLPPQTSTVPLHWIGNTPEQDKAVSFGVPFD
;
A
#
# COMPACT_ATOMS: atom_id res chain seq x y z
N MET A 1 -57.15 20.79 -33.28
CA MET A 1 -56.48 20.99 -31.98
C MET A 1 -55.55 19.79 -31.75
N LYS A 2 -54.24 19.95 -31.99
CA LYS A 2 -53.22 18.92 -31.81
C LYS A 2 -52.68 19.04 -30.38
N LYS A 3 -52.88 18.03 -29.55
CA LYS A 3 -52.32 17.96 -28.18
C LYS A 3 -50.86 17.55 -28.28
N LEU A 4 -49.96 18.43 -27.85
CA LEU A 4 -48.54 18.22 -27.73
C LEU A 4 -48.26 17.50 -26.38
N PHE A 5 -47.82 16.22 -26.39
CA PHE A 5 -47.33 15.51 -25.21
C PHE A 5 -45.87 15.83 -25.04
N ILE A 6 -45.53 16.61 -24.01
CA ILE A 6 -44.14 16.82 -23.58
C ILE A 6 -43.80 15.68 -22.62
N LEU A 7 -42.92 14.78 -23.08
CA LEU A 7 -42.34 13.71 -22.25
C LEU A 7 -41.19 14.29 -21.46
N LEU A 8 -41.37 14.50 -20.15
CA LEU A 8 -40.33 14.99 -19.24
C LEU A 8 -39.46 13.81 -18.85
N PHE A 9 -38.24 13.68 -19.41
CA PHE A 9 -37.24 12.71 -18.97
C PHE A 9 -36.61 13.21 -17.66
N LEU A 10 -36.98 12.57 -16.55
CA LEU A 10 -36.34 12.77 -15.26
C LEU A 10 -35.03 12.00 -15.26
N PHE A 11 -33.89 12.68 -15.46
CA PHE A 11 -32.59 12.10 -15.24
C PHE A 11 -32.36 11.97 -13.73
N ILE A 12 -32.59 10.76 -13.19
CA ILE A 12 -32.14 10.41 -11.84
C ILE A 12 -30.62 10.15 -11.94
N THR A 13 -29.81 11.15 -11.59
CA THR A 13 -28.39 10.94 -11.33
C THR A 13 -28.30 10.17 -10.02
N LEU A 14 -28.11 8.86 -10.12
CA LEU A 14 -27.66 8.04 -9.01
C LEU A 14 -26.24 8.51 -8.65
N GLY A 15 -26.16 9.46 -7.74
CA GLY A 15 -24.91 9.80 -7.07
C GLY A 15 -24.43 8.58 -6.31
N THR A 16 -23.44 7.86 -6.85
CA THR A 16 -22.70 6.88 -6.09
C THR A 16 -21.95 7.63 -5.00
N ASN A 17 -22.53 7.67 -3.80
CA ASN A 17 -21.79 8.07 -2.62
C ASN A 17 -20.62 7.10 -2.45
N ALA A 18 -19.44 7.49 -2.92
CA ALA A 18 -18.20 6.82 -2.54
C ALA A 18 -18.12 6.94 -1.02
N GLN A 19 -18.33 5.82 -0.34
CA GLN A 19 -18.32 5.76 1.11
C GLN A 19 -16.86 5.96 1.53
N ASN A 20 -16.50 7.20 1.92
CA ASN A 20 -15.20 7.53 2.47
C ASN A 20 -15.04 6.83 3.82
N ASN A 21 -14.49 5.61 3.81
CA ASN A 21 -14.21 4.83 5.01
C ASN A 21 -12.99 5.40 5.74
N LYS A 22 -13.18 6.51 6.43
CA LYS A 22 -12.15 7.11 7.31
C LYS A 22 -12.26 6.55 8.72
N VAL A 23 -11.90 5.29 8.94
CA VAL A 23 -11.89 4.70 10.29
C VAL A 23 -10.46 4.41 10.70
N SER A 24 -9.92 5.17 11.67
CA SER A 24 -8.59 4.91 12.24
C SER A 24 -8.51 3.56 12.94
N GLY A 25 -9.36 3.34 13.94
CA GLY A 25 -9.36 2.13 14.77
C GLY A 25 -8.10 1.93 15.62
N LEU A 26 -7.20 2.93 15.71
CA LEU A 26 -5.98 2.88 16.53
C LEU A 26 -6.23 3.39 17.96
N ASN A 27 -7.33 3.00 18.58
CA ASN A 27 -7.62 3.28 19.97
C ASN A 27 -8.06 2.02 20.71
N ALA A 28 -8.01 2.04 22.04
CA ALA A 28 -8.27 0.87 22.89
C ALA A 28 -9.64 0.19 22.61
N ARG A 29 -10.67 0.96 22.24
CA ARG A 29 -12.03 0.44 22.02
C ARG A 29 -12.16 -0.30 20.68
N GLN A 30 -11.44 0.16 19.65
CA GLN A 30 -11.63 -0.30 18.27
C GLN A 30 -10.49 -1.19 17.79
N PHE A 31 -9.36 -1.22 18.49
CA PHE A 31 -8.15 -1.90 18.05
C PHE A 31 -8.41 -3.34 17.61
N HIS A 32 -8.96 -4.16 18.48
CA HIS A 32 -9.20 -5.58 18.16
C HIS A 32 -10.25 -5.82 17.06
N LYS A 33 -11.10 -4.83 16.79
CA LYS A 33 -12.04 -4.90 15.67
C LYS A 33 -11.31 -4.73 14.33
N TYR A 34 -10.39 -3.77 14.25
CA TYR A 34 -9.80 -3.34 12.99
C TYR A 34 -8.36 -3.79 12.77
N TRP A 35 -7.67 -4.20 13.84
CA TRP A 35 -6.26 -4.54 13.77
C TRP A 35 -5.98 -5.93 14.35
N LYS A 36 -4.92 -6.55 13.81
CA LYS A 36 -4.42 -7.85 14.27
C LYS A 36 -2.90 -7.81 14.35
N VAL A 37 -2.36 -8.28 15.47
CA VAL A 37 -0.92 -8.39 15.68
C VAL A 37 -0.46 -9.77 15.22
N GLU A 38 0.59 -9.79 14.40
CA GLU A 38 1.37 -10.96 14.05
C GLU A 38 2.79 -10.72 14.57
N SER A 39 3.20 -11.42 15.61
CA SER A 39 4.46 -11.17 16.33
C SER A 39 5.29 -12.43 16.53
N GLU A 40 6.62 -12.26 16.42
CA GLU A 40 7.63 -13.29 16.70
C GLU A 40 7.83 -13.52 18.19
N SER A 41 7.47 -12.55 19.04
CA SER A 41 7.54 -12.64 20.49
C SER A 41 6.17 -12.46 21.12
N PRO A 42 5.81 -13.20 22.17
CA PRO A 42 4.62 -12.95 22.94
C PRO A 42 4.73 -11.68 23.81
N ASP A 43 5.93 -11.14 24.05
CA ASP A 43 6.21 -10.04 24.97
C ASP A 43 5.99 -8.66 24.35
N TYR A 44 5.39 -8.58 23.15
CA TYR A 44 5.01 -7.31 22.55
C TYR A 44 3.96 -6.60 23.39
N LYS A 45 3.94 -5.27 23.32
CA LYS A 45 2.91 -4.47 23.97
C LYS A 45 2.33 -3.48 22.97
N VAL A 46 1.01 -3.29 23.05
CA VAL A 46 0.32 -2.20 22.34
C VAL A 46 -0.47 -1.43 23.41
N THR A 47 -0.11 -0.19 23.59
CA THR A 47 -0.77 0.72 24.55
C THR A 47 -1.35 1.91 23.81
N PHE A 48 -2.31 2.62 24.42
CA PHE A 48 -3.04 3.69 23.76
C PHE A 48 -3.09 4.94 24.64
N GLN A 49 -2.89 6.08 23.99
CA GLN A 49 -3.17 7.41 24.54
C GLN A 49 -4.09 8.14 23.55
N GLY A 50 -5.39 8.17 23.83
CA GLY A 50 -6.38 8.62 22.86
C GLY A 50 -6.37 7.75 21.60
N ASP A 51 -6.17 8.37 20.44
CA ASP A 51 -6.05 7.71 19.13
C ASP A 51 -4.59 7.44 18.71
N THR A 52 -3.65 7.55 19.65
CA THR A 52 -2.25 7.18 19.46
C THR A 52 -2.00 5.78 20.01
N ALA A 53 -1.54 4.87 19.17
CA ALA A 53 -1.04 3.56 19.58
C ALA A 53 0.48 3.60 19.77
N GLU A 54 1.00 3.14 20.91
CA GLU A 54 2.42 2.87 21.10
C GLU A 54 2.64 1.35 21.04
N ILE A 55 3.54 0.92 20.16
CA ILE A 55 3.89 -0.47 19.93
C ILE A 55 5.30 -0.70 20.42
N LEU A 56 5.47 -1.57 21.42
CA LEU A 56 6.76 -2.11 21.84
C LEU A 56 6.94 -3.49 21.19
N SER A 57 7.96 -3.62 20.36
CA SER A 57 8.24 -4.83 19.59
C SER A 57 9.63 -5.37 19.97
N PRO A 58 9.74 -6.36 20.88
CA PRO A 58 11.02 -6.94 21.29
C PRO A 58 11.64 -7.85 20.22
N LYS A 59 10.86 -8.25 19.20
CA LYS A 59 11.26 -8.99 18.01
C LYS A 59 10.44 -8.51 16.82
N GLY A 60 10.43 -9.26 15.72
CA GLY A 60 9.63 -8.94 14.55
C GLY A 60 8.12 -8.87 14.85
N LEU A 61 7.47 -7.80 14.41
CA LEU A 61 6.03 -7.60 14.58
C LEU A 61 5.45 -6.92 13.35
N THR A 62 4.31 -7.43 12.89
CA THR A 62 3.45 -6.73 11.94
C THR A 62 2.09 -6.48 12.56
N LEU A 63 1.67 -5.22 12.56
CA LEU A 63 0.33 -4.82 12.93
C LEU A 63 -0.50 -4.68 11.67
N TRP A 64 -1.32 -5.68 11.38
CA TRP A 64 -2.13 -5.76 10.19
C TRP A 64 -3.48 -5.09 10.31
N ARG A 65 -3.87 -4.28 9.32
CA ARG A 65 -5.26 -3.87 9.13
C ARG A 65 -6.08 -5.08 8.69
N LYS A 66 -7.22 -5.36 9.34
CA LYS A 66 -8.06 -6.53 9.03
C LYS A 66 -8.85 -6.38 7.73
N GLU A 67 -9.15 -5.16 7.34
CA GLU A 67 -9.89 -4.88 6.12
C GLU A 67 -8.96 -4.92 4.91
N LYS A 68 -9.38 -5.64 3.87
CA LYS A 68 -8.71 -5.68 2.58
C LYS A 68 -9.00 -4.38 1.83
N MET A 69 -7.98 -3.76 1.28
CA MET A 69 -8.05 -2.56 0.45
C MET A 69 -8.06 -2.96 -1.02
N SER A 70 -8.73 -2.20 -1.87
CA SER A 70 -8.77 -2.47 -3.32
C SER A 70 -8.99 -1.21 -4.14
N GLY A 71 -8.61 -1.26 -5.42
CA GLY A 71 -8.74 -0.16 -6.35
C GLY A 71 -7.64 0.90 -6.18
N ARG A 72 -8.01 2.18 -6.33
CA ARG A 72 -7.10 3.30 -6.06
C ARG A 72 -7.09 3.57 -4.57
N VAL A 73 -5.94 3.40 -3.93
CA VAL A 73 -5.83 3.50 -2.48
C VAL A 73 -4.91 4.64 -2.10
N THR A 74 -5.37 5.46 -1.16
CA THR A 74 -4.55 6.43 -0.43
C THR A 74 -4.53 6.05 1.03
N ILE A 75 -3.34 5.96 1.64
CA ILE A 75 -3.14 5.68 3.07
C ILE A 75 -2.34 6.83 3.64
N GLU A 76 -2.76 7.36 4.78
CA GLU A 76 -2.04 8.43 5.49
C GLU A 76 -2.01 8.14 6.99
N TYR A 77 -0.91 8.45 7.62
CA TYR A 77 -0.73 8.34 9.08
C TYR A 77 0.47 9.15 9.54
N ASP A 78 0.51 9.42 10.85
CA ASP A 78 1.68 9.99 11.50
C ASP A 78 2.35 8.93 12.36
N ALA A 79 3.68 8.86 12.33
CA ALA A 79 4.44 7.86 13.06
C ALA A 79 5.78 8.40 13.56
N CYS A 80 6.23 7.83 14.68
CA CYS A 80 7.45 8.24 15.36
C CYS A 80 8.15 7.02 15.95
N VAL A 81 9.47 6.91 15.80
CA VAL A 81 10.28 5.94 16.54
C VAL A 81 10.75 6.59 17.83
N VAL A 82 10.40 5.96 18.94
CA VAL A 82 10.64 6.50 20.29
C VAL A 82 11.99 6.03 20.79
N VAL A 83 12.83 6.99 21.19
CA VAL A 83 14.13 6.77 21.84
C VAL A 83 14.20 7.67 23.07
N GLU A 84 13.77 7.16 24.21
CA GLU A 84 13.65 7.92 25.48
C GLU A 84 14.44 7.29 26.61
N LYS A 85 14.84 6.02 26.48
CA LYS A 85 15.58 5.29 27.51
C LYS A 85 16.66 4.42 26.92
N GLU A 86 17.59 3.98 27.77
CA GLU A 86 18.59 3.01 27.39
C GLU A 86 17.96 1.71 26.82
N GLY A 87 18.52 1.23 25.73
CA GLY A 87 18.00 0.06 25.00
C GLY A 87 16.93 0.36 23.95
N ASP A 88 16.38 1.58 23.89
CA ASP A 88 15.54 1.98 22.76
C ASP A 88 16.37 2.05 21.48
N ARG A 89 15.86 1.49 20.39
CA ARG A 89 16.56 1.41 19.12
C ARG A 89 15.89 2.33 18.09
N LEU A 90 16.67 3.18 17.45
CA LEU A 90 16.20 4.00 16.33
C LEU A 90 16.27 3.18 15.05
N SER A 91 15.17 2.53 14.67
CA SER A 91 15.11 1.74 13.43
C SER A 91 13.68 1.27 13.13
N ASP A 92 13.47 0.89 11.87
CA ASP A 92 12.35 0.05 11.41
C ASP A 92 10.96 0.68 11.56
N LEU A 93 10.80 1.90 11.01
CA LEU A 93 9.49 2.51 10.75
C LEU A 93 8.99 2.02 9.38
N ASN A 94 8.70 0.73 9.29
CA ASN A 94 8.43 0.07 8.03
C ASN A 94 6.92 -0.14 7.82
N CYS A 95 6.51 -0.34 6.56
CA CYS A 95 5.15 -0.74 6.25
C CYS A 95 5.08 -1.67 5.02
N PHE A 96 3.98 -2.44 5.00
CA PHE A 96 3.53 -3.24 3.88
C PHE A 96 2.20 -2.70 3.37
N TRP A 97 1.96 -2.71 2.06
CA TRP A 97 0.64 -2.46 1.51
C TRP A 97 0.37 -3.33 0.28
N MET A 98 -0.90 -3.49 -0.06
CA MET A 98 -1.38 -4.44 -1.05
C MET A 98 -0.85 -5.87 -0.81
N ALA A 99 -0.67 -6.24 0.48
CA ALA A 99 -0.17 -7.54 0.83
C ALA A 99 -1.21 -8.63 0.55
N SER A 100 -0.80 -9.71 -0.12
CA SER A 100 -1.62 -10.90 -0.32
C SER A 100 -0.76 -12.15 -0.26
N ASP A 101 -1.35 -13.27 0.12
CA ASP A 101 -0.68 -14.57 0.09
C ASP A 101 -1.05 -15.29 -1.21
N PRO A 102 -0.13 -15.53 -2.16
CA PRO A 102 -0.44 -16.20 -3.43
C PRO A 102 -1.08 -17.58 -3.27
N LYS A 103 -0.81 -18.26 -2.15
CA LYS A 103 -1.43 -19.56 -1.83
C LYS A 103 -2.85 -19.42 -1.24
N HIS A 104 -3.19 -18.22 -0.75
CA HIS A 104 -4.48 -17.92 -0.13
C HIS A 104 -4.88 -16.46 -0.41
N PRO A 105 -5.17 -16.06 -1.67
CA PRO A 105 -5.33 -14.67 -2.08
C PRO A 105 -6.49 -13.95 -1.40
N ASP A 106 -7.49 -14.71 -0.95
CA ASP A 106 -8.65 -14.15 -0.25
C ASP A 106 -8.50 -14.13 1.27
N ASN A 107 -7.42 -14.71 1.81
CA ASN A 107 -7.26 -14.84 3.25
C ASN A 107 -5.79 -14.87 3.69
N ILE A 108 -5.21 -13.69 3.91
CA ILE A 108 -3.83 -13.56 4.39
C ILE A 108 -3.59 -14.23 5.77
N TRP A 109 -4.68 -14.48 6.53
CA TRP A 109 -4.60 -15.05 7.88
C TRP A 109 -4.36 -16.57 7.90
N LYS A 110 -4.54 -17.26 6.77
CA LYS A 110 -4.39 -18.72 6.72
C LYS A 110 -3.03 -19.21 7.19
N ARG A 111 -1.98 -18.45 6.93
CA ARG A 111 -0.60 -18.80 7.30
C ARG A 111 0.00 -17.86 8.33
N GLU A 112 -0.80 -17.10 9.06
CA GLU A 112 -0.30 -16.14 10.06
C GLU A 112 0.55 -16.78 11.16
N LYS A 113 0.13 -17.97 11.66
CA LYS A 113 0.88 -18.71 12.68
C LYS A 113 2.24 -19.19 12.17
N TRP A 114 2.33 -19.52 10.88
CA TRP A 114 3.58 -19.89 10.25
C TRP A 114 4.47 -18.67 9.98
N ARG A 115 3.91 -17.55 9.50
CA ARG A 115 4.65 -16.29 9.35
C ARG A 115 5.14 -15.75 10.67
N SER A 116 4.24 -15.78 11.68
CA SER A 116 4.55 -15.50 13.09
C SER A 116 5.37 -14.22 13.32
N GLY A 117 5.18 -13.18 12.51
CA GLY A 117 5.95 -11.94 12.58
C GLY A 117 7.42 -12.06 12.18
N ILE A 118 7.90 -13.21 11.70
CA ILE A 118 9.27 -13.40 11.20
C ILE A 118 9.40 -12.69 9.83
N PHE A 119 10.38 -11.77 9.73
CA PHE A 119 10.53 -10.96 8.52
C PHE A 119 10.77 -11.78 7.25
N LEU A 120 11.62 -12.80 7.32
CA LEU A 120 11.92 -13.63 6.17
C LEU A 120 10.69 -14.36 5.64
N ASN A 121 9.76 -14.76 6.52
CA ASN A 121 8.54 -15.44 6.13
C ASN A 121 7.59 -14.52 5.35
N CYS A 122 7.77 -13.19 5.44
CA CYS A 122 7.01 -12.23 4.63
C CYS A 122 7.38 -12.29 3.14
N TYR A 123 8.49 -12.93 2.74
CA TYR A 123 8.80 -13.17 1.32
C TYR A 123 7.78 -14.10 0.64
N SER A 124 6.97 -14.82 1.43
CA SER A 124 5.84 -15.59 0.94
C SER A 124 4.66 -14.74 0.44
N LEU A 125 4.66 -13.44 0.69
CA LEU A 125 3.60 -12.52 0.32
C LEU A 125 3.97 -11.74 -0.95
N GLN A 126 2.97 -11.44 -1.77
CA GLN A 126 3.04 -10.36 -2.74
C GLN A 126 2.69 -9.06 -2.01
N LEU A 127 3.52 -8.02 -2.13
CA LEU A 127 3.29 -6.75 -1.47
C LEU A 127 4.25 -5.67 -1.96
N TYR A 128 3.94 -4.43 -1.67
CA TYR A 128 4.92 -3.35 -1.66
C TYR A 128 5.43 -3.15 -0.24
N TYR A 129 6.73 -2.92 -0.12
CA TYR A 129 7.43 -2.72 1.15
C TYR A 129 8.22 -1.43 1.14
N MET A 130 8.03 -0.63 2.17
CA MET A 130 8.91 0.48 2.52
C MET A 130 9.58 0.18 3.84
N GLY A 131 10.90 0.06 3.81
CA GLY A 131 11.74 -0.03 5.01
C GLY A 131 12.38 1.31 5.29
N TYR A 132 11.75 2.14 6.15
CA TYR A 132 12.28 3.45 6.51
C TYR A 132 13.15 3.34 7.77
N GLY A 133 14.42 3.73 7.62
CA GLY A 133 15.42 3.59 8.68
C GLY A 133 15.72 2.13 9.05
N GLY A 134 15.61 1.20 8.09
CA GLY A 134 15.95 -0.19 8.29
C GLY A 134 17.44 -0.41 8.55
N ASN A 135 17.80 -1.63 8.93
CA ASN A 135 19.18 -2.07 9.12
C ASN A 135 19.97 -1.15 10.09
N TYR A 136 19.43 -0.98 11.32
CA TYR A 136 19.97 -0.08 12.34
C TYR A 136 20.02 1.40 11.90
N ASN A 137 18.95 1.85 11.23
CA ASN A 137 18.84 3.21 10.70
C ASN A 137 19.97 3.58 9.72
N SER A 138 20.42 2.63 8.91
CA SER A 138 21.46 2.85 7.90
C SER A 138 20.92 2.92 6.48
N THR A 139 19.66 2.50 6.26
CA THR A 139 19.07 2.43 4.93
C THR A 139 17.58 2.75 4.94
N THR A 140 17.10 3.36 3.85
CA THR A 140 15.69 3.47 3.53
C THR A 140 15.47 2.84 2.16
N ARG A 141 14.63 1.76 2.10
CA ARG A 141 14.51 0.90 0.92
C ARG A 141 13.07 0.66 0.52
N PHE A 142 12.81 0.80 -0.78
CA PHE A 142 11.57 0.34 -1.38
C PHE A 142 11.78 -0.97 -2.16
N ARG A 143 10.85 -1.90 -2.00
CA ARG A 143 10.85 -3.20 -2.69
C ARG A 143 9.43 -3.59 -3.10
N ARG A 144 9.32 -4.41 -4.14
CA ARG A 144 8.12 -5.17 -4.48
C ARG A 144 8.42 -6.66 -4.22
N TYR A 145 7.56 -7.31 -3.47
CA TYR A 145 7.64 -8.75 -3.22
C TYR A 145 6.69 -9.47 -4.17
N ASP A 146 7.13 -10.59 -4.69
CA ASP A 146 6.42 -11.43 -5.65
C ASP A 146 5.82 -12.71 -5.05
N GLY A 147 6.02 -12.93 -3.73
CA GLY A 147 5.57 -14.12 -3.04
C GLY A 147 6.49 -15.33 -3.22
N ASN A 148 7.73 -15.11 -3.64
CA ASN A 148 8.70 -16.19 -3.84
C ASN A 148 9.28 -16.69 -2.50
N GLU A 149 8.74 -17.80 -1.99
CA GLU A 149 9.19 -18.41 -0.74
C GLU A 149 10.66 -18.90 -0.77
N ALA A 150 11.24 -19.15 -1.94
CA ALA A 150 12.65 -19.52 -2.02
C ALA A 150 13.57 -18.44 -1.43
N GLY A 151 13.16 -17.16 -1.47
CA GLY A 151 13.89 -16.05 -0.84
C GLY A 151 14.03 -16.14 0.67
N ILE A 152 13.26 -17.01 1.35
CA ILE A 152 13.39 -17.27 2.78
C ILE A 152 14.75 -17.88 3.09
N THR A 153 15.17 -18.85 2.28
CA THR A 153 16.41 -19.61 2.47
C THR A 153 17.54 -19.20 1.53
N ASP A 154 17.20 -18.69 0.32
CA ASP A 154 18.18 -18.24 -0.67
C ASP A 154 18.18 -16.71 -0.82
N PRO A 155 19.23 -16.02 -0.31
CA PRO A 155 19.37 -14.57 -0.46
C PRO A 155 19.41 -14.08 -1.91
N LYS A 156 19.80 -14.91 -2.88
CA LYS A 156 19.96 -14.51 -4.29
C LYS A 156 18.64 -14.25 -4.99
N VAL A 157 17.57 -14.86 -4.51
CA VAL A 157 16.22 -14.72 -5.09
C VAL A 157 15.28 -13.88 -4.22
N ARG A 158 15.84 -13.12 -3.26
CA ARG A 158 15.05 -12.15 -2.47
C ARG A 158 14.59 -10.99 -3.32
N PRO A 159 13.47 -10.34 -2.95
CA PRO A 159 12.98 -9.17 -3.66
C PRO A 159 14.06 -8.11 -3.88
N ALA A 160 14.20 -7.65 -5.12
CA ALA A 160 15.17 -6.64 -5.49
C ALA A 160 14.93 -5.32 -4.75
N ILE A 161 16.01 -4.57 -4.50
CA ILE A 161 15.91 -3.18 -4.04
C ILE A 161 15.59 -2.33 -5.26
N LEU A 162 14.41 -1.73 -5.30
CA LEU A 162 13.95 -0.87 -6.39
C LEU A 162 14.37 0.59 -6.18
N LYS A 163 14.47 1.03 -4.92
CA LYS A 163 14.97 2.32 -4.53
C LYS A 163 15.66 2.22 -3.18
N GLU A 164 16.78 2.91 -3.03
CA GLU A 164 17.55 2.97 -1.78
C GLU A 164 18.05 4.37 -1.51
N TYR A 165 18.07 4.71 -0.22
CA TYR A 165 18.70 5.89 0.34
C TYR A 165 19.57 5.47 1.53
N THR A 166 20.76 6.07 1.65
CA THR A 166 21.73 5.83 2.74
C THR A 166 22.23 7.14 3.37
N ASP A 167 21.80 8.26 2.82
CA ASP A 167 22.15 9.58 3.33
C ASP A 167 21.29 9.95 4.56
N THR A 168 21.80 10.83 5.40
CA THR A 168 21.17 11.21 6.68
C THR A 168 19.82 11.91 6.54
N GLU A 169 19.55 12.54 5.39
CA GLU A 169 18.28 13.22 5.12
C GLU A 169 17.12 12.22 5.02
N HIS A 170 17.40 10.99 4.54
CA HIS A 170 16.43 9.94 4.34
C HIS A 170 16.48 8.85 5.41
N LEU A 171 17.09 9.12 6.57
CA LEU A 171 17.11 8.25 7.74
C LEU A 171 16.23 8.80 8.86
N LEU A 172 15.92 7.95 9.82
CA LEU A 172 15.09 8.31 10.97
C LEU A 172 15.81 9.28 11.92
N LYS A 173 15.04 10.21 12.47
CA LYS A 173 15.40 11.02 13.64
C LYS A 173 14.62 10.53 14.85
N ALA A 174 15.29 10.39 15.99
CA ALA A 174 14.66 9.95 17.23
C ALA A 174 13.56 10.93 17.66
N ASN A 175 12.44 10.41 18.11
CA ASN A 175 11.31 11.17 18.64
C ASN A 175 10.71 12.20 17.67
N HIS A 176 11.01 12.08 16.38
CA HIS A 176 10.46 12.92 15.33
C HIS A 176 9.19 12.28 14.77
N TRP A 177 8.12 13.06 14.66
CA TRP A 177 6.89 12.66 14.01
C TRP A 177 6.99 12.87 12.49
N TYR A 178 6.76 11.83 11.74
CA TYR A 178 6.71 11.83 10.29
C TYR A 178 5.28 11.71 9.81
N HIS A 179 4.87 12.58 8.91
CA HIS A 179 3.63 12.41 8.16
C HIS A 179 3.89 11.54 6.94
N ILE A 180 3.30 10.37 6.91
CA ILE A 180 3.47 9.39 5.82
C ILE A 180 2.21 9.35 4.97
N LYS A 181 2.41 9.43 3.65
CA LYS A 181 1.35 9.24 2.66
C LYS A 181 1.79 8.21 1.63
N ILE A 182 0.90 7.27 1.33
CA ILE A 182 1.08 6.24 0.32
C ILE A 182 -0.06 6.36 -0.67
N THR A 183 0.25 6.33 -1.97
CA THR A 183 -0.77 6.20 -3.02
C THR A 183 -0.49 4.97 -3.86
N ASN A 184 -1.55 4.23 -4.19
CA ASN A 184 -1.53 3.08 -5.08
C ASN A 184 -2.63 3.31 -6.10
N GLU A 185 -2.27 3.89 -7.25
CA GLU A 185 -3.22 4.34 -8.26
C GLU A 185 -2.95 3.64 -9.59
N ASN A 186 -3.84 2.71 -9.97
CA ASN A 186 -3.66 1.89 -11.17
C ASN A 186 -2.30 1.16 -11.16
N ASN A 187 -1.38 1.59 -12.04
CA ASN A 187 -0.02 1.03 -12.13
C ASN A 187 1.06 1.90 -11.49
N ARG A 188 0.69 2.95 -10.73
CA ARG A 188 1.65 3.87 -10.10
C ARG A 188 1.58 3.80 -8.61
N VAL A 189 2.72 3.60 -7.98
CA VAL A 189 2.89 3.54 -6.54
C VAL A 189 3.78 4.69 -6.09
N SER A 190 3.33 5.47 -5.10
CA SER A 190 4.13 6.55 -4.54
C SER A 190 4.15 6.50 -3.03
N TYR A 191 5.28 6.91 -2.45
CA TYR A 191 5.47 7.01 -1.01
C TYR A 191 6.07 8.38 -0.66
N TYR A 192 5.45 9.04 0.31
CA TYR A 192 5.82 10.39 0.73
C TYR A 192 6.11 10.42 2.22
N ILE A 193 7.07 11.23 2.62
CA ILE A 193 7.37 11.62 4.01
C ILE A 193 7.37 13.13 4.09
N ASP A 194 6.57 13.70 4.98
CA ASP A 194 6.43 15.15 5.20
C ASP A 194 6.21 15.94 3.90
N GLY A 195 5.39 15.36 3.00
CA GLY A 195 5.08 15.93 1.70
C GLY A 195 6.14 15.69 0.62
N LYS A 196 7.35 15.23 0.97
CA LYS A 196 8.42 14.91 0.01
C LYS A 196 8.23 13.49 -0.53
N ARG A 197 8.18 13.35 -1.86
CA ARG A 197 8.04 12.04 -2.52
C ARG A 197 9.38 11.30 -2.58
N LEU A 198 9.47 10.16 -1.88
CA LEU A 198 10.64 9.29 -1.87
C LEU A 198 10.56 8.19 -2.94
N VAL A 199 9.35 7.72 -3.22
CA VAL A 199 9.13 6.66 -4.22
C VAL A 199 8.11 7.14 -5.25
N ASP A 200 8.42 6.87 -6.51
CA ASP A 200 7.55 6.99 -7.67
C ASP A 200 7.84 5.80 -8.58
N PHE A 201 7.03 4.77 -8.45
CA PHE A 201 7.25 3.50 -9.11
C PHE A 201 6.07 3.16 -10.03
N ARG A 202 6.37 2.79 -11.28
CA ARG A 202 5.40 2.23 -12.21
C ARG A 202 5.58 0.72 -12.25
N ASP A 203 4.54 0.01 -11.85
CA ASP A 203 4.50 -1.44 -11.86
C ASP A 203 3.82 -1.93 -13.14
N ALA A 204 4.49 -2.78 -13.89
CA ALA A 204 3.91 -3.41 -15.09
C ALA A 204 2.82 -4.44 -14.73
N GLU A 205 2.92 -5.03 -13.55
CA GLU A 205 1.98 -6.00 -12.99
C GLU A 205 1.48 -5.54 -11.62
N PRO A 206 0.62 -4.49 -11.55
CA PRO A 206 0.31 -3.80 -10.33
C PRO A 206 -0.48 -4.68 -9.35
N LEU A 207 -0.14 -4.56 -8.06
CA LEU A 207 -0.93 -5.12 -6.99
C LEU A 207 -2.12 -4.17 -6.73
N THR A 208 -3.33 -4.61 -7.06
CA THR A 208 -4.54 -3.77 -7.05
C THR A 208 -5.43 -3.96 -5.83
N GLU A 209 -5.13 -4.99 -5.02
CA GLU A 209 -5.83 -5.27 -3.77
C GLU A 209 -4.93 -5.98 -2.77
N GLY A 210 -5.24 -5.86 -1.49
CA GLY A 210 -4.48 -6.51 -0.43
C GLY A 210 -4.63 -5.83 0.92
N TRP A 211 -3.84 -6.26 1.87
CA TRP A 211 -3.86 -5.74 3.24
C TRP A 211 -2.72 -4.76 3.48
N PHE A 212 -2.96 -3.85 4.43
CA PHE A 212 -1.95 -2.94 4.95
C PHE A 212 -1.42 -3.44 6.29
N GLY A 213 -0.11 -3.26 6.54
CA GLY A 213 0.52 -3.57 7.82
C GLY A 213 1.65 -2.62 8.19
N PHE A 214 1.67 -2.15 9.42
CA PHE A 214 2.86 -1.55 10.02
C PHE A 214 3.83 -2.66 10.38
N ARG A 215 5.10 -2.48 10.03
CA ARG A 215 6.14 -3.48 10.33
C ARG A 215 7.27 -2.86 11.14
N THR A 216 7.59 -3.48 12.26
CA THR A 216 8.67 -3.04 13.14
C THR A 216 9.41 -4.21 13.76
N THR A 217 10.61 -3.98 14.29
CA THR A 217 11.39 -4.96 15.04
C THR A 217 12.36 -4.29 16.00
N LEU A 218 12.48 -4.83 17.21
CA LEU A 218 13.40 -4.32 18.24
C LEU A 218 13.28 -2.81 18.44
N SER A 219 12.06 -2.27 18.41
CA SER A 219 11.83 -0.83 18.48
C SER A 219 10.52 -0.50 19.21
N ARG A 220 10.40 0.76 19.58
CA ARG A 220 9.20 1.36 20.15
C ARG A 220 8.70 2.43 19.19
N THR A 221 7.48 2.27 18.68
CA THR A 221 6.92 3.11 17.64
C THR A 221 5.56 3.64 18.08
N ARG A 222 5.33 4.94 17.92
CA ARG A 222 4.02 5.59 18.07
C ARG A 222 3.40 5.84 16.71
N ILE A 223 2.09 5.56 16.59
CA ILE A 223 1.30 5.75 15.38
C ILE A 223 -0.01 6.44 15.74
N THR A 224 -0.36 7.46 14.95
CA THR A 224 -1.63 8.19 15.12
C THR A 224 -2.18 8.64 13.77
N ASN A 225 -3.38 9.24 13.75
CA ASN A 225 -4.00 9.83 12.56
C ASN A 225 -4.13 8.89 11.36
N PHE A 226 -4.16 7.56 11.59
CA PHE A 226 -4.29 6.59 10.50
C PHE A 226 -5.63 6.77 9.80
N ARG A 227 -5.59 6.95 8.49
CA ARG A 227 -6.75 6.99 7.60
C ARG A 227 -6.40 6.38 6.26
N TYR A 228 -7.39 5.88 5.57
CA TYR A 228 -7.24 5.42 4.21
C TYR A 228 -8.53 5.64 3.42
N GLU A 229 -8.38 5.71 2.11
CA GLU A 229 -9.46 5.84 1.15
C GLU A 229 -9.25 4.82 0.03
N CYS A 230 -10.33 4.15 -0.37
CA CYS A 230 -10.35 3.25 -1.51
C CYS A 230 -11.36 3.78 -2.53
N LEU A 231 -10.91 4.03 -3.74
CA LEU A 231 -11.74 4.47 -4.86
C LEU A 231 -11.75 3.39 -5.95
N PRO A 232 -12.82 3.26 -6.72
CA PRO A 232 -12.84 2.38 -7.87
C PRO A 232 -11.65 2.63 -8.81
N PRO A 233 -11.17 1.61 -9.53
CA PRO A 233 -10.20 1.82 -10.59
C PRO A 233 -10.70 2.88 -11.57
N GLN A 234 -9.82 3.73 -12.10
CA GLN A 234 -10.21 4.59 -13.20
C GLN A 234 -10.46 3.71 -14.41
N THR A 235 -11.72 3.62 -14.83
CA THR A 235 -12.03 3.18 -16.17
C THR A 235 -11.49 4.27 -17.11
N SER A 236 -10.49 3.94 -17.93
CA SER A 236 -10.14 4.79 -19.06
C SER A 236 -11.36 4.81 -19.98
N THR A 237 -12.21 5.83 -19.84
CA THR A 237 -13.12 6.21 -20.92
C THR A 237 -12.23 6.82 -22.00
N VAL A 238 -11.55 5.99 -22.77
CA VAL A 238 -11.17 6.37 -24.12
C VAL A 238 -12.52 6.48 -24.83
N PRO A 239 -12.95 7.65 -25.27
CA PRO A 239 -14.10 7.70 -26.14
C PRO A 239 -13.77 6.77 -27.29
N LEU A 240 -14.58 5.76 -27.53
CA LEU A 240 -14.59 5.04 -28.78
C LEU A 240 -14.95 6.11 -29.82
N HIS A 241 -13.92 6.77 -30.39
CA HIS A 241 -14.10 7.44 -31.65
C HIS A 241 -14.45 6.30 -32.61
N TRP A 242 -15.74 6.22 -32.88
CA TRP A 242 -16.24 5.49 -34.03
C TRP A 242 -15.59 6.14 -35.25
N ILE A 243 -14.48 5.57 -35.71
CA ILE A 243 -13.96 5.83 -37.04
C ILE A 243 -14.93 5.08 -37.93
N GLY A 244 -16.06 5.70 -38.20
CA GLY A 244 -16.94 5.29 -39.28
C GLY A 244 -16.16 5.51 -40.57
N ASN A 245 -15.72 4.44 -41.21
CA ASN A 245 -15.27 4.51 -42.59
C ASN A 245 -16.41 5.05 -43.42
N THR A 246 -16.28 6.28 -43.86
CA THR A 246 -17.16 6.80 -44.93
C THR A 246 -16.80 6.06 -46.21
N PRO A 247 -17.81 5.68 -47.04
CA PRO A 247 -17.58 4.86 -48.27
C PRO A 247 -16.70 5.51 -49.34
N GLU A 248 -16.15 6.70 -49.09
CA GLU A 248 -15.35 7.45 -50.07
C GLU A 248 -13.82 7.23 -49.99
N GLN A 249 -13.31 6.45 -49.00
CA GLN A 249 -11.87 6.25 -48.85
C GLN A 249 -11.32 4.95 -49.44
N ASP A 250 -12.16 4.13 -50.11
CA ASP A 250 -11.70 2.90 -50.80
C ASP A 250 -11.29 3.09 -52.28
N LYS A 251 -11.16 4.34 -52.71
CA LYS A 251 -10.61 4.63 -54.06
C LYS A 251 -9.36 5.47 -53.93
N ALA A 252 -8.25 4.85 -53.74
CA ALA A 252 -6.90 5.20 -54.17
C ALA A 252 -5.85 4.61 -53.24
N VAL A 253 -5.34 3.45 -53.59
CA VAL A 253 -3.90 3.20 -53.59
C VAL A 253 -3.64 1.92 -54.41
N SER A 254 -3.52 2.07 -55.71
CA SER A 254 -2.78 1.14 -56.52
C SER A 254 -1.32 1.58 -56.51
N PHE A 255 -0.49 0.93 -55.76
CA PHE A 255 0.96 1.07 -55.88
C PHE A 255 1.43 0.10 -56.97
N GLY A 256 1.77 0.68 -58.14
CA GLY A 256 2.62 0.05 -59.12
C GLY A 256 4.05 -0.05 -58.56
N VAL A 257 4.57 -1.25 -58.51
CA VAL A 257 5.99 -1.52 -58.29
C VAL A 257 6.65 -1.55 -59.66
N PRO A 258 7.70 -0.76 -59.98
CA PRO A 258 8.60 -1.08 -61.03
C PRO A 258 9.67 -2.04 -60.54
N PHE A 259 9.78 -3.16 -61.24
CA PHE A 259 10.98 -3.96 -61.22
C PHE A 259 12.00 -3.27 -62.13
N ASP A 260 13.21 -3.06 -61.64
CA ASP A 260 14.50 -3.24 -62.29
C ASP A 260 15.58 -3.44 -61.23
#